data_72117162fdb6c69a3a872ed99ca8dca8
#
_entry.id   72117162fdb6c69a3a872ed99ca8dca8
#
_cell.length_a   1.000
_cell.length_b   1.000
_cell.length_c   1.000
_cell.angle_alpha   90.00
_cell.angle_beta   90.00
_cell.angle_gamma   90.00
#
_symmetry.space_group_name_H-M   'P 1'
#
loop_
_entity.id
_entity.type
_entity.pdbx_description
1 polymer ?
#
loop_
_entity_poly.entity_id
_entity_poly.type
_entity_poly.pdbx_seq_one_letter_code
_entity_poly.pdbx_strand_id
1 'polypeptide(L)'
;MQAVFIDIDNTLLDFEEYVKQTMKTGFEHFGLKSYETYMYDIFTTENNKLWRMIEEGTITFPQLEKVRWNNIFQALGIEFDGETFEKYFRHALNESAIPVAGAYEMLEYLHGKYILCAASNGPYDQQLHRLELAGMKKFLSYFFISEQIGASKPSEEFFARSFKMLNNEREKPVMPNETIIIGDSMSSDMAGGKNFGMKTCYFSNGKAMADSIGVDHIVGRLEMVKDFL
;
A
#
# COMPACT_ATOMS: atom_id res chain seq x y z
N MET A 1 13.74 -12.04 14.33
CA MET A 1 13.49 -10.83 13.55
C MET A 1 13.98 -9.60 14.29
N GLN A 2 14.53 -8.61 13.58
CA GLN A 2 14.94 -7.32 14.15
C GLN A 2 14.03 -6.18 13.68
N ALA A 3 13.61 -6.21 12.40
CA ALA A 3 12.72 -5.20 11.85
C ALA A 3 11.57 -5.83 11.06
N VAL A 4 10.42 -5.13 11.05
CA VAL A 4 9.21 -5.49 10.31
C VAL A 4 8.89 -4.33 9.37
N PHE A 5 8.92 -4.59 8.06
CA PHE A 5 8.45 -3.68 7.03
C PHE A 5 6.96 -3.95 6.82
N ILE A 6 6.16 -2.92 6.79
CA ILE A 6 4.70 -3.04 6.70
C ILE A 6 4.21 -2.12 5.60
N ASP A 7 3.51 -2.68 4.64
CA ASP A 7 2.82 -1.90 3.63
C ASP A 7 1.67 -1.08 4.23
N ILE A 8 1.22 -0.03 3.53
CA ILE A 8 0.20 0.89 4.05
C ILE A 8 -1.17 0.58 3.44
N ASP A 9 -1.31 0.70 2.11
CA ASP A 9 -2.61 0.61 1.45
C ASP A 9 -3.09 -0.83 1.33
N ASN A 10 -4.31 -1.11 1.80
CA ASN A 10 -4.89 -2.44 1.99
C ASN A 10 -4.15 -3.35 3.00
N THR A 11 -3.17 -2.83 3.73
CA THR A 11 -2.49 -3.53 4.82
C THR A 11 -2.72 -2.84 6.17
N LEU A 12 -2.36 -1.58 6.32
CA LEU A 12 -2.66 -0.77 7.50
C LEU A 12 -3.93 0.06 7.33
N LEU A 13 -4.12 0.64 6.15
CA LEU A 13 -5.24 1.51 5.79
C LEU A 13 -6.04 0.88 4.64
N ASP A 14 -7.35 0.82 4.78
CA ASP A 14 -8.28 0.18 3.84
C ASP A 14 -8.51 1.09 2.62
N PHE A 15 -7.65 0.93 1.60
CA PHE A 15 -7.76 1.65 0.35
C PHE A 15 -8.98 1.17 -0.48
N GLU A 16 -9.35 -0.11 -0.36
CA GLU A 16 -10.51 -0.66 -1.04
C GLU A 16 -11.80 0.02 -0.58
N GLU A 17 -12.01 0.12 0.74
CA GLU A 17 -13.19 0.77 1.31
C GLU A 17 -13.18 2.27 1.01
N TYR A 18 -12.01 2.92 1.10
CA TYR A 18 -11.87 4.32 0.68
C TYR A 18 -12.32 4.54 -0.77
N VAL A 19 -11.88 3.70 -1.72
CA VAL A 19 -12.27 3.84 -3.13
C VAL A 19 -13.77 3.71 -3.31
N LYS A 20 -14.39 2.70 -2.70
CA LYS A 20 -15.84 2.47 -2.78
C LYS A 20 -16.64 3.66 -2.24
N GLN A 21 -16.25 4.18 -1.09
CA GLN A 21 -16.88 5.37 -0.49
C GLN A 21 -16.70 6.59 -1.38
N THR A 22 -15.50 6.83 -1.90
CA THR A 22 -15.20 8.01 -2.72
C THR A 22 -15.86 7.94 -4.10
N MET A 23 -15.98 6.75 -4.70
CA MET A 23 -16.77 6.58 -5.93
C MET A 23 -18.24 6.92 -5.67
N LYS A 24 -18.83 6.42 -4.58
CA LYS A 24 -20.21 6.69 -4.22
C LYS A 24 -20.45 8.18 -4.01
N THR A 25 -19.68 8.81 -3.13
CA THR A 25 -19.85 10.23 -2.79
C THR A 25 -19.47 11.16 -3.92
N GLY A 26 -18.41 10.85 -4.67
CA GLY A 26 -17.96 11.65 -5.81
C GLY A 26 -18.94 11.58 -6.99
N PHE A 27 -19.50 10.41 -7.28
CA PHE A 27 -20.50 10.28 -8.36
C PHE A 27 -21.76 11.08 -8.01
N GLU A 28 -22.20 11.05 -6.75
CA GLU A 28 -23.31 11.89 -6.27
C GLU A 28 -22.95 13.39 -6.36
N HIS A 29 -21.77 13.78 -5.89
CA HIS A 29 -21.30 15.17 -5.90
C HIS A 29 -21.27 15.79 -7.30
N PHE A 30 -20.82 15.03 -8.30
CA PHE A 30 -20.75 15.50 -9.68
C PHE A 30 -21.99 15.19 -10.53
N GLY A 31 -23.04 14.65 -9.93
CA GLY A 31 -24.28 14.31 -10.64
C GLY A 31 -24.11 13.21 -11.69
N LEU A 32 -23.17 12.29 -11.47
CA LEU A 32 -22.95 11.15 -12.35
C LEU A 32 -23.95 10.03 -12.05
N LYS A 33 -23.84 8.92 -12.79
CA LYS A 33 -24.70 7.75 -12.50
C LYS A 33 -24.39 7.19 -11.09
N SER A 34 -25.39 6.58 -10.46
CA SER A 34 -25.25 5.99 -9.13
C SER A 34 -24.16 4.91 -9.11
N TYR A 35 -23.38 4.86 -8.03
CA TYR A 35 -22.40 3.81 -7.81
C TYR A 35 -23.05 2.42 -7.70
N GLU A 36 -22.50 1.45 -8.39
CA GLU A 36 -22.83 0.03 -8.32
C GLU A 36 -21.59 -0.80 -8.05
N THR A 37 -21.70 -1.92 -7.34
CA THR A 37 -20.56 -2.70 -6.85
C THR A 37 -19.57 -3.13 -7.94
N TYR A 38 -20.05 -3.49 -9.14
CA TYR A 38 -19.18 -3.89 -10.26
C TYR A 38 -18.23 -2.77 -10.73
N MET A 39 -18.54 -1.52 -10.43
CA MET A 39 -17.70 -0.38 -10.82
C MET A 39 -16.37 -0.39 -10.06
N TYR A 40 -16.33 -0.95 -8.85
CA TYR A 40 -15.10 -1.17 -8.12
C TYR A 40 -14.18 -2.17 -8.83
N ASP A 41 -14.73 -3.22 -9.43
CA ASP A 41 -13.94 -4.21 -10.18
C ASP A 41 -13.30 -3.57 -11.42
N ILE A 42 -14.03 -2.66 -12.09
CA ILE A 42 -13.50 -1.87 -13.20
C ILE A 42 -12.40 -0.92 -12.71
N PHE A 43 -12.64 -0.18 -11.62
CA PHE A 43 -11.61 0.64 -11.00
C PHE A 43 -10.34 -0.17 -10.71
N THR A 44 -10.47 -1.31 -10.04
CA THR A 44 -9.34 -2.18 -9.67
C THR A 44 -8.58 -2.65 -10.90
N THR A 45 -9.30 -3.05 -11.95
CA THR A 45 -8.69 -3.51 -13.20
C THR A 45 -7.84 -2.41 -13.85
N GLU A 46 -8.39 -1.22 -14.02
CA GLU A 46 -7.68 -0.09 -14.67
C GLU A 46 -6.57 0.47 -13.79
N ASN A 47 -6.82 0.61 -12.50
CA ASN A 47 -5.83 1.10 -11.54
C ASN A 47 -4.61 0.15 -11.44
N ASN A 48 -4.84 -1.17 -11.39
CA ASN A 48 -3.75 -2.15 -11.31
C ASN A 48 -2.89 -2.19 -12.57
N LYS A 49 -3.47 -1.93 -13.76
CA LYS A 49 -2.69 -1.77 -15.00
C LYS A 49 -1.69 -0.61 -14.87
N LEU A 50 -2.16 0.53 -14.35
CA LEU A 50 -1.32 1.73 -14.19
C LEU A 50 -0.24 1.54 -13.12
N TRP A 51 -0.57 0.90 -12.00
CA TRP A 51 0.41 0.61 -10.96
C TRP A 51 1.49 -0.37 -11.46
N ARG A 52 1.13 -1.38 -12.26
CA ARG A 52 2.10 -2.25 -12.91
C ARG A 52 3.05 -1.45 -13.82
N MET A 53 2.55 -0.49 -14.58
CA MET A 53 3.38 0.38 -15.41
C MET A 53 4.35 1.25 -14.57
N ILE A 54 3.95 1.66 -13.36
CA ILE A 54 4.85 2.33 -12.40
C ILE A 54 5.93 1.37 -11.90
N GLU A 55 5.56 0.15 -11.49
CA GLU A 55 6.49 -0.90 -11.06
C GLU A 55 7.51 -1.26 -12.14
N GLU A 56 7.10 -1.23 -13.41
CA GLU A 56 7.94 -1.44 -14.60
C GLU A 56 8.75 -0.19 -15.00
N GLY A 57 8.51 0.95 -14.36
CA GLY A 57 9.17 2.23 -14.66
C GLY A 57 8.76 2.87 -16.00
N THR A 58 7.65 2.43 -16.60
CA THR A 58 7.16 2.94 -17.90
C THR A 58 6.36 4.22 -17.78
N ILE A 59 5.74 4.50 -16.62
CA ILE A 59 5.09 5.76 -16.29
C ILE A 59 5.47 6.22 -14.90
N THR A 60 5.32 7.52 -14.64
CA THR A 60 5.46 8.14 -13.32
C THR A 60 4.11 8.28 -12.62
N PHE A 61 4.12 8.48 -11.29
CA PHE A 61 2.89 8.73 -10.55
C PHE A 61 2.09 9.95 -11.06
N PRO A 62 2.69 11.11 -11.40
CA PRO A 62 1.96 12.21 -12.02
C PRO A 62 1.34 11.88 -13.39
N GLN A 63 1.92 10.95 -14.16
CA GLN A 63 1.32 10.48 -15.41
C GLN A 63 0.13 9.55 -15.14
N LEU A 64 0.21 8.68 -14.13
CA LEU A 64 -0.92 7.86 -13.68
C LEU A 64 -2.12 8.76 -13.34
N GLU A 65 -1.92 9.80 -12.53
CA GLU A 65 -2.97 10.72 -12.10
C GLU A 65 -3.72 11.39 -13.24
N LYS A 66 -3.02 11.71 -14.32
CA LYS A 66 -3.65 12.35 -15.50
C LYS A 66 -4.57 11.41 -16.27
N VAL A 67 -4.35 10.09 -16.20
CA VAL A 67 -5.07 9.14 -17.06
C VAL A 67 -6.00 8.21 -16.30
N ARG A 68 -5.80 8.02 -14.99
CA ARG A 68 -6.53 7.02 -14.19
C ARG A 68 -8.04 7.14 -14.34
N TRP A 69 -8.59 8.27 -13.98
CA TRP A 69 -10.06 8.43 -14.01
C TRP A 69 -10.61 8.59 -15.42
N ASN A 70 -9.83 9.07 -16.39
CA ASN A 70 -10.25 9.06 -17.79
C ASN A 70 -10.41 7.62 -18.30
N ASN A 71 -9.46 6.73 -17.99
CA ASN A 71 -9.55 5.31 -18.35
C ASN A 71 -10.74 4.62 -17.67
N ILE A 72 -10.93 4.88 -16.38
CA ILE A 72 -12.04 4.30 -15.58
C ILE A 72 -13.38 4.78 -16.14
N PHE A 73 -13.55 6.07 -16.40
CA PHE A 73 -14.78 6.63 -16.95
C PHE A 73 -15.07 6.12 -18.35
N GLN A 74 -14.06 5.99 -19.19
CA GLN A 74 -14.21 5.36 -20.50
C GLN A 74 -14.72 3.91 -20.37
N ALA A 75 -14.15 3.12 -19.48
CA ALA A 75 -14.56 1.74 -19.23
C ALA A 75 -15.98 1.63 -18.63
N LEU A 76 -16.40 2.64 -17.85
CA LEU A 76 -17.74 2.74 -17.25
C LEU A 76 -18.79 3.35 -18.20
N GLY A 77 -18.39 3.90 -19.36
CA GLY A 77 -19.27 4.66 -20.25
C GLY A 77 -19.80 5.94 -19.59
N ILE A 78 -18.95 6.63 -18.83
CA ILE A 78 -19.26 7.91 -18.16
C ILE A 78 -18.56 9.03 -18.93
N GLU A 79 -19.31 10.03 -19.37
CA GLU A 79 -18.78 11.25 -19.99
C GLU A 79 -18.53 12.30 -18.91
N PHE A 80 -17.31 12.32 -18.36
CA PHE A 80 -16.87 13.30 -17.37
C PHE A 80 -15.35 13.48 -17.44
N ASP A 81 -14.85 14.66 -17.07
CA ASP A 81 -13.43 14.95 -17.03
C ASP A 81 -12.75 14.20 -15.87
N GLY A 82 -11.90 13.22 -16.23
CA GLY A 82 -11.20 12.38 -15.27
C GLY A 82 -10.19 13.17 -14.41
N GLU A 83 -9.57 14.23 -14.93
CA GLU A 83 -8.62 15.04 -14.13
C GLU A 83 -9.36 15.82 -13.01
N THR A 84 -10.57 16.29 -13.26
CA THR A 84 -11.43 16.91 -12.25
C THR A 84 -11.79 15.90 -11.16
N PHE A 85 -12.17 14.68 -11.55
CA PHE A 85 -12.47 13.65 -10.57
C PHE A 85 -11.21 13.18 -9.82
N GLU A 86 -10.06 13.12 -10.47
CA GLU A 86 -8.78 12.78 -9.83
C GLU A 86 -8.44 13.76 -8.68
N LYS A 87 -8.67 15.06 -8.87
CA LYS A 87 -8.45 16.06 -7.81
C LYS A 87 -9.36 15.81 -6.61
N TYR A 88 -10.63 15.51 -6.84
CA TYR A 88 -11.58 15.13 -5.79
C TYR A 88 -11.12 13.85 -5.08
N PHE A 89 -10.80 12.82 -5.86
CA PHE A 89 -10.33 11.53 -5.36
C PHE A 89 -9.07 11.68 -4.48
N ARG A 90 -8.09 12.44 -4.92
CA ARG A 90 -6.86 12.68 -4.14
C ARG A 90 -7.10 13.48 -2.86
N HIS A 91 -7.96 14.49 -2.94
CA HIS A 91 -8.32 15.25 -1.74
C HIS A 91 -9.00 14.35 -0.71
N ALA A 92 -9.97 13.55 -1.15
CA ALA A 92 -10.64 12.59 -0.28
C ALA A 92 -9.67 11.53 0.28
N LEU A 93 -8.68 11.07 -0.50
CA LEU A 93 -7.65 10.13 -0.03
C LEU A 93 -6.79 10.75 1.07
N ASN A 94 -6.40 12.00 0.89
CA ASN A 94 -5.60 12.71 1.90
C ASN A 94 -6.30 12.76 3.27
N GLU A 95 -7.63 12.87 3.27
CA GLU A 95 -8.44 12.89 4.48
C GLU A 95 -8.92 11.51 4.95
N SER A 96 -8.55 10.45 4.22
CA SER A 96 -8.96 9.07 4.55
C SER A 96 -7.94 8.37 5.42
N ALA A 97 -8.42 7.85 6.56
CA ALA A 97 -7.63 7.08 7.52
C ALA A 97 -8.41 5.84 8.02
N ILE A 98 -9.11 5.15 7.11
CA ILE A 98 -9.88 3.94 7.44
C ILE A 98 -8.92 2.81 7.79
N PRO A 99 -8.88 2.29 9.03
CA PRO A 99 -7.97 1.22 9.39
C PRO A 99 -8.43 -0.12 8.80
N VAL A 100 -7.49 -0.94 8.36
CA VAL A 100 -7.75 -2.37 8.15
C VAL A 100 -8.01 -3.03 9.52
N ALA A 101 -8.98 -3.94 9.58
CA ALA A 101 -9.30 -4.66 10.81
C ALA A 101 -8.05 -5.40 11.35
N GLY A 102 -7.76 -5.21 12.63
CA GLY A 102 -6.59 -5.80 13.30
C GLY A 102 -5.25 -5.07 13.07
N ALA A 103 -5.20 -4.02 12.23
CA ALA A 103 -3.95 -3.30 11.96
C ALA A 103 -3.41 -2.60 13.21
N TYR A 104 -4.29 -1.96 13.99
CA TYR A 104 -3.89 -1.27 15.21
C TYR A 104 -3.37 -2.25 16.25
N GLU A 105 -4.09 -3.34 16.48
CA GLU A 105 -3.73 -4.39 17.43
C GLU A 105 -2.43 -5.11 17.03
N MET A 106 -2.17 -5.29 15.74
CA MET A 106 -0.90 -5.82 15.23
C MET A 106 0.25 -4.84 15.52
N LEU A 107 0.07 -3.55 15.19
CA LEU A 107 1.09 -2.53 15.46
C LEU A 107 1.41 -2.40 16.95
N GLU A 108 0.40 -2.37 17.79
CA GLU A 108 0.56 -2.30 19.25
C GLU A 108 1.32 -3.53 19.79
N TYR A 109 1.00 -4.73 19.30
CA TYR A 109 1.68 -5.97 19.70
C TYR A 109 3.15 -5.99 19.27
N LEU A 110 3.47 -5.51 18.06
CA LEU A 110 4.83 -5.52 17.52
C LEU A 110 5.69 -4.36 18.05
N HIS A 111 5.05 -3.26 18.47
CA HIS A 111 5.74 -2.08 18.98
C HIS A 111 6.54 -2.39 20.24
N GLY A 112 7.80 -1.92 20.27
CA GLY A 112 8.72 -2.20 21.37
C GLY A 112 9.42 -3.57 21.30
N LYS A 113 8.94 -4.50 20.46
CA LYS A 113 9.59 -5.80 20.21
C LYS A 113 10.48 -5.75 18.97
N TYR A 114 10.07 -5.01 17.95
CA TYR A 114 10.72 -4.90 16.66
C TYR A 114 10.82 -3.44 16.22
N ILE A 115 11.73 -3.16 15.29
CA ILE A 115 11.79 -1.89 14.59
C ILE A 115 10.70 -1.92 13.52
N LEU A 116 9.68 -1.09 13.64
CA LEU A 116 8.57 -1.04 12.69
C LEU A 116 8.84 0.02 11.62
N CYS A 117 8.72 -0.38 10.36
CA CYS A 117 8.98 0.46 9.21
C CYS A 117 7.78 0.43 8.26
N ALA A 118 7.23 1.58 7.91
CA ALA A 118 6.30 1.67 6.79
C ALA A 118 7.05 1.52 5.46
N ALA A 119 6.47 0.79 4.49
CA ALA A 119 7.07 0.58 3.16
C ALA A 119 5.99 0.70 2.08
N SER A 120 5.88 1.83 1.38
CA SER A 120 4.78 2.11 0.45
C SER A 120 5.22 2.75 -0.87
N ASN A 121 4.49 2.45 -1.95
CA ASN A 121 4.64 3.05 -3.27
C ASN A 121 3.74 4.29 -3.46
N GLY A 122 3.61 5.15 -2.47
CA GLY A 122 2.75 6.34 -2.51
C GLY A 122 3.51 7.67 -2.43
N PRO A 123 2.80 8.80 -2.44
CA PRO A 123 3.34 10.11 -2.13
C PRO A 123 3.70 10.22 -0.63
N TYR A 124 4.87 10.81 -0.34
CA TYR A 124 5.43 10.83 1.02
C TYR A 124 4.54 11.54 2.03
N ASP A 125 4.22 12.80 1.78
CA ASP A 125 3.44 13.62 2.71
C ASP A 125 2.02 13.05 2.93
N GLN A 126 1.39 12.53 1.86
CA GLN A 126 0.07 11.93 1.93
C GLN A 126 0.07 10.68 2.83
N GLN A 127 1.04 9.78 2.66
CA GLN A 127 1.11 8.56 3.47
C GLN A 127 1.37 8.86 4.95
N LEU A 128 2.28 9.83 5.24
CA LEU A 128 2.53 10.25 6.61
C LEU A 128 1.30 10.90 7.26
N HIS A 129 0.62 11.75 6.53
CA HIS A 129 -0.59 12.41 7.01
C HIS A 129 -1.71 11.40 7.33
N ARG A 130 -1.96 10.44 6.44
CA ARG A 130 -2.94 9.38 6.65
C ARG A 130 -2.61 8.49 7.85
N LEU A 131 -1.36 8.11 8.02
CA LEU A 131 -0.90 7.37 9.21
C LEU A 131 -1.04 8.17 10.51
N GLU A 132 -0.85 9.50 10.45
CA GLU A 132 -1.07 10.40 11.60
C GLU A 132 -2.56 10.46 11.96
N LEU A 133 -3.44 10.68 10.97
CA LEU A 133 -4.90 10.69 11.16
C LEU A 133 -5.40 9.37 11.75
N ALA A 134 -4.86 8.23 11.30
CA ALA A 134 -5.18 6.91 11.83
C ALA A 134 -4.60 6.66 13.25
N GLY A 135 -3.76 7.56 13.78
CA GLY A 135 -3.06 7.35 15.04
C GLY A 135 -2.03 6.21 15.01
N MET A 136 -1.61 5.76 13.82
CA MET A 136 -0.70 4.64 13.62
C MET A 136 0.77 5.07 13.52
N LYS A 137 1.04 6.31 13.09
CA LYS A 137 2.41 6.83 12.90
C LYS A 137 3.29 6.68 14.13
N LYS A 138 2.74 6.81 15.33
CA LYS A 138 3.46 6.69 16.61
C LYS A 138 4.12 5.32 16.85
N PHE A 139 3.66 4.26 16.18
CA PHE A 139 4.24 2.92 16.29
C PHE A 139 5.44 2.70 15.36
N LEU A 140 5.59 3.53 14.33
CA LEU A 140 6.52 3.35 13.23
C LEU A 140 7.78 4.21 13.46
N SER A 141 8.95 3.59 13.31
CA SER A 141 10.25 4.25 13.49
C SER A 141 10.82 4.79 12.18
N TYR A 142 10.46 4.17 11.04
CA TYR A 142 10.95 4.54 9.71
C TYR A 142 9.81 4.55 8.70
N PHE A 143 9.95 5.42 7.67
CA PHE A 143 8.99 5.59 6.60
C PHE A 143 9.72 5.49 5.27
N PHE A 144 9.69 4.31 4.65
CA PHE A 144 10.28 4.04 3.34
C PHE A 144 9.19 4.21 2.30
N ILE A 145 9.06 5.41 1.80
CA ILE A 145 8.03 5.78 0.82
C ILE A 145 8.71 6.05 -0.52
N SER A 146 8.21 5.45 -1.60
CA SER A 146 8.87 5.44 -2.91
C SER A 146 9.26 6.81 -3.43
N GLU A 147 8.42 7.82 -3.21
CA GLU A 147 8.72 9.21 -3.61
C GLU A 147 10.00 9.74 -2.93
N GLN A 148 10.16 9.51 -1.63
CA GLN A 148 11.36 9.93 -0.88
C GLN A 148 12.57 9.04 -1.20
N ILE A 149 12.34 7.73 -1.34
CA ILE A 149 13.38 6.75 -1.66
C ILE A 149 13.94 6.98 -3.07
N GLY A 150 13.10 7.48 -4.01
CA GLY A 150 13.44 7.64 -5.42
C GLY A 150 13.47 6.31 -6.19
N ALA A 151 12.80 5.28 -5.66
CA ALA A 151 12.59 3.97 -6.28
C ALA A 151 11.34 3.33 -5.68
N SER A 152 10.68 2.44 -6.41
CA SER A 152 9.44 1.78 -5.98
C SER A 152 9.65 0.29 -5.70
N LYS A 153 8.87 -0.29 -4.79
CA LYS A 153 8.72 -1.75 -4.71
C LYS A 153 8.20 -2.27 -6.06
N PRO A 154 8.67 -3.39 -6.60
CA PRO A 154 9.55 -4.41 -6.01
C PRO A 154 11.05 -4.20 -6.31
N SER A 155 11.49 -3.03 -6.79
CA SER A 155 12.87 -2.85 -7.23
C SER A 155 13.88 -3.09 -6.10
N GLU A 156 15.01 -3.74 -6.43
CA GLU A 156 16.13 -3.92 -5.50
C GLU A 156 16.60 -2.58 -4.93
N GLU A 157 16.59 -1.53 -5.74
CA GLU A 157 17.01 -0.20 -5.35
C GLU A 157 16.17 0.38 -4.21
N PHE A 158 14.85 0.15 -4.21
CA PHE A 158 13.98 0.55 -3.10
C PHE A 158 14.45 -0.05 -1.77
N PHE A 159 14.67 -1.37 -1.75
CA PHE A 159 15.08 -2.06 -0.53
C PHE A 159 16.51 -1.69 -0.13
N ALA A 160 17.45 -1.61 -1.07
CA ALA A 160 18.83 -1.24 -0.79
C ALA A 160 18.93 0.15 -0.14
N ARG A 161 18.22 1.14 -0.66
CA ARG A 161 18.14 2.49 -0.10
C ARG A 161 17.46 2.51 1.27
N SER A 162 16.36 1.75 1.43
CA SER A 162 15.65 1.60 2.71
C SER A 162 16.56 1.00 3.79
N PHE A 163 17.31 -0.06 3.46
CA PHE A 163 18.26 -0.66 4.39
C PHE A 163 19.46 0.24 4.69
N LYS A 164 19.91 1.03 3.73
CA LYS A 164 20.93 2.06 3.97
C LYS A 164 20.44 3.10 4.99
N MET A 165 19.18 3.56 4.87
CA MET A 165 18.58 4.48 5.84
C MET A 165 18.39 3.82 7.21
N LEU A 166 17.88 2.58 7.24
CA LEU A 166 17.68 1.80 8.46
C LEU A 166 19.00 1.65 9.24
N ASN A 167 20.11 1.45 8.56
CA ASN A 167 21.40 1.12 9.15
C ASN A 167 22.33 2.33 9.34
N ASN A 168 21.93 3.54 8.97
CA ASN A 168 22.81 4.72 8.89
C ASN A 168 23.54 5.04 10.21
N GLU A 169 22.88 4.81 11.36
CA GLU A 169 23.42 5.14 12.70
C GLU A 169 23.61 3.88 13.58
N ARG A 170 23.61 2.68 12.97
CA ARG A 170 23.70 1.42 13.72
C ARG A 170 25.11 0.87 13.71
N GLU A 171 25.65 0.55 14.89
CA GLU A 171 26.91 -0.17 15.01
C GLU A 171 26.82 -1.60 14.42
N LYS A 172 25.67 -2.25 14.59
CA LYS A 172 25.36 -3.56 14.01
C LYS A 172 24.25 -3.41 12.99
N PRO A 173 24.55 -3.58 11.70
CA PRO A 173 23.52 -3.46 10.67
C PRO A 173 22.50 -4.59 10.77
N VAL A 174 21.22 -4.25 10.56
CA VAL A 174 20.14 -5.20 10.37
C VAL A 174 20.27 -5.81 8.98
N MET A 175 20.33 -7.14 8.91
CA MET A 175 20.45 -7.87 7.64
C MET A 175 19.08 -8.23 7.06
N PRO A 176 18.93 -8.38 5.73
CA PRO A 176 17.65 -8.72 5.11
C PRO A 176 16.99 -9.97 5.69
N ASN A 177 17.77 -11.05 5.93
CA ASN A 177 17.26 -12.29 6.52
C ASN A 177 16.83 -12.18 8.00
N GLU A 178 17.08 -11.06 8.64
CA GLU A 178 16.62 -10.72 9.99
C GLU A 178 15.36 -9.86 9.97
N THR A 179 14.75 -9.66 8.80
CA THR A 179 13.58 -8.81 8.59
C THR A 179 12.46 -9.56 7.88
N ILE A 180 11.26 -9.05 8.03
CA ILE A 180 10.07 -9.55 7.33
C ILE A 180 9.31 -8.36 6.72
N ILE A 181 8.74 -8.55 5.53
CA ILE A 181 7.78 -7.61 4.96
C ILE A 181 6.37 -8.21 5.05
N ILE A 182 5.43 -7.41 5.54
CA ILE A 182 3.99 -7.71 5.61
C ILE A 182 3.28 -6.80 4.62
N GLY A 183 2.51 -7.37 3.70
CA GLY A 183 1.77 -6.59 2.69
C GLY A 183 0.75 -7.43 1.92
N ASP A 184 -0.10 -6.76 1.15
CA ASP A 184 -1.18 -7.38 0.37
C ASP A 184 -0.83 -7.60 -1.12
N SER A 185 0.35 -7.13 -1.57
CA SER A 185 0.75 -7.22 -2.96
C SER A 185 1.77 -8.35 -3.21
N MET A 186 1.37 -9.32 -4.06
CA MET A 186 2.28 -10.38 -4.50
C MET A 186 3.39 -9.84 -5.42
N SER A 187 3.11 -8.83 -6.27
CA SER A 187 4.07 -8.28 -7.22
C SER A 187 5.06 -7.31 -6.59
N SER A 188 4.63 -6.49 -5.63
CA SER A 188 5.49 -5.47 -5.04
C SER A 188 6.10 -5.89 -3.69
N ASP A 189 5.28 -6.33 -2.73
CA ASP A 189 5.75 -6.66 -1.38
C ASP A 189 6.44 -8.02 -1.34
N MET A 190 5.73 -9.06 -1.78
CA MET A 190 6.21 -10.44 -1.67
C MET A 190 7.39 -10.67 -2.62
N ALA A 191 7.25 -10.31 -3.90
CA ALA A 191 8.34 -10.46 -4.86
C ALA A 191 9.54 -9.61 -4.48
N GLY A 192 9.34 -8.34 -4.11
CA GLY A 192 10.42 -7.44 -3.72
C GLY A 192 11.15 -7.89 -2.48
N GLY A 193 10.44 -8.20 -1.39
CA GLY A 193 11.02 -8.67 -0.15
C GLY A 193 11.81 -9.96 -0.32
N LYS A 194 11.21 -10.94 -1.01
CA LYS A 194 11.87 -12.22 -1.31
C LYS A 194 13.16 -12.05 -2.12
N ASN A 195 13.11 -11.27 -3.20
CA ASN A 195 14.27 -11.05 -4.06
C ASN A 195 15.41 -10.35 -3.31
N PHE A 196 15.07 -9.51 -2.33
CA PHE A 196 16.04 -8.83 -1.46
C PHE A 196 16.53 -9.70 -0.30
N GLY A 197 16.01 -10.91 -0.10
CA GLY A 197 16.39 -11.84 0.96
C GLY A 197 15.71 -11.64 2.30
N MET A 198 14.59 -10.92 2.34
CA MET A 198 13.72 -10.77 3.50
C MET A 198 12.77 -11.98 3.63
N LYS A 199 12.25 -12.23 4.82
CA LYS A 199 11.05 -13.02 5.01
C LYS A 199 9.83 -12.28 4.49
N THR A 200 8.80 -13.04 4.11
CA THR A 200 7.58 -12.47 3.51
C THR A 200 6.34 -12.97 4.24
N CYS A 201 5.40 -12.07 4.49
CA CYS A 201 4.08 -12.37 5.03
C CYS A 201 3.01 -11.73 4.16
N TYR A 202 2.31 -12.54 3.38
CA TYR A 202 1.22 -12.08 2.55
C TYR A 202 -0.06 -11.92 3.38
N PHE A 203 -0.64 -10.73 3.34
CA PHE A 203 -1.94 -10.45 3.92
C PHE A 203 -3.03 -10.60 2.86
N SER A 204 -3.79 -11.69 2.93
CA SER A 204 -4.84 -12.00 1.94
C SER A 204 -6.17 -11.27 2.21
N ASN A 205 -6.33 -10.67 3.40
CA ASN A 205 -7.59 -10.06 3.85
C ASN A 205 -8.80 -10.99 3.66
N GLY A 206 -8.63 -12.29 3.94
CA GLY A 206 -9.66 -13.31 3.78
C GLY A 206 -10.01 -13.69 2.33
N LYS A 207 -9.32 -13.12 1.33
CA LYS A 207 -9.51 -13.49 -0.08
C LYS A 207 -8.89 -14.87 -0.33
N ALA A 208 -9.59 -15.70 -1.12
CA ALA A 208 -9.06 -17.00 -1.53
C ALA A 208 -7.85 -16.79 -2.45
N MET A 209 -6.76 -17.51 -2.20
CA MET A 209 -5.56 -17.46 -3.03
C MET A 209 -5.49 -18.68 -3.94
N ALA A 210 -5.28 -18.43 -5.22
CA ALA A 210 -5.05 -19.48 -6.21
C ALA A 210 -3.63 -20.05 -6.12
N ASP A 211 -2.61 -19.23 -5.85
CA ASP A 211 -1.19 -19.63 -5.78
C ASP A 211 -0.42 -18.79 -4.75
N SER A 212 0.10 -19.48 -3.73
CA SER A 212 0.94 -18.90 -2.67
C SER A 212 2.40 -19.36 -2.75
N ILE A 213 2.85 -19.78 -3.92
CA ILE A 213 4.17 -20.37 -4.10
C ILE A 213 5.27 -19.36 -3.77
N GLY A 214 5.98 -19.67 -2.67
CA GLY A 214 7.20 -18.96 -2.32
C GLY A 214 7.06 -17.80 -1.34
N VAL A 215 5.96 -17.70 -0.61
CA VAL A 215 5.76 -16.80 0.54
C VAL A 215 6.02 -17.59 1.83
N ASP A 216 6.70 -16.98 2.82
CA ASP A 216 7.01 -17.67 4.09
C ASP A 216 5.76 -17.81 4.97
N HIS A 217 4.92 -16.78 5.04
CA HIS A 217 3.67 -16.77 5.83
C HIS A 217 2.52 -16.18 5.03
N ILE A 218 1.31 -16.70 5.27
CA ILE A 218 0.06 -16.17 4.74
C ILE A 218 -0.91 -16.00 5.89
N VAL A 219 -1.47 -14.79 6.01
CA VAL A 219 -2.46 -14.47 7.03
C VAL A 219 -3.73 -13.92 6.40
N GLY A 220 -4.88 -14.42 6.84
CA GLY A 220 -6.20 -13.89 6.45
C GLY A 220 -6.62 -12.71 7.32
N ARG A 221 -6.02 -12.55 8.50
CA ARG A 221 -6.26 -11.47 9.45
C ARG A 221 -4.92 -11.05 10.06
N LEU A 222 -4.73 -9.76 10.28
CA LEU A 222 -3.47 -9.20 10.77
C LEU A 222 -3.10 -9.66 12.19
N GLU A 223 -4.08 -10.00 13.04
CA GLU A 223 -3.82 -10.52 14.39
C GLU A 223 -3.08 -11.87 14.37
N MET A 224 -3.15 -12.64 13.27
CA MET A 224 -2.44 -13.92 13.11
C MET A 224 -0.92 -13.72 13.02
N VAL A 225 -0.43 -12.52 12.79
CA VAL A 225 1.01 -12.20 12.80
C VAL A 225 1.64 -12.53 14.15
N LYS A 226 0.86 -12.50 15.24
CA LYS A 226 1.30 -12.89 16.59
C LYS A 226 1.69 -14.36 16.74
N ASP A 227 1.31 -15.20 15.79
CA ASP A 227 1.57 -16.64 15.85
C ASP A 227 3.02 -16.99 15.46
N PHE A 228 3.75 -16.05 14.81
CA PHE A 228 5.12 -16.28 14.35
C PHE A 228 6.08 -15.10 14.60
N LEU A 229 5.60 -13.95 15.09
CA LEU A 229 6.35 -12.78 15.55
C LEU A 229 6.03 -12.47 17.04
#